data_dd86c759e4333911784498c9099a7cce
#
_entry.id   dd86c759e4333911784498c9099a7cce
#
_cell.length_a   1.000
_cell.length_b   1.000
_cell.length_c   1.000
_cell.angle_alpha   90.00
_cell.angle_beta   90.00
_cell.angle_gamma   90.00
#
_symmetry.space_group_name_H-M   'P 1'
#
loop_
_entity.id
_entity.type
_entity.pdbx_description
1 polymer ?
#
loop_
_entity_poly.entity_id
_entity_poly.type
_entity_poly.pdbx_seq_one_letter_code
_entity_poly.pdbx_strand_id
1 'polypeptide(L)'
;MPIIKLKKSIIPSCDVDSLEKLQELVKATYSIKGIGAYKIGFELVIPFGISKVVKTVRRITKLPIIYDHQKAGTDIPEMGEKFMKACKGVDAVILFPQAGPETEVAWI
;
A
#
# COMPACT_ATOMS: atom_id res chain seq x y z
N MET A 1 -1.13 -12.48 13.72
CA MET A 1 0.27 -12.05 13.46
C MET A 1 0.27 -10.65 12.88
N PRO A 2 0.98 -9.71 13.47
CA PRO A 2 1.07 -8.38 12.88
C PRO A 2 1.87 -8.41 11.58
N ILE A 3 1.43 -7.64 10.60
CA ILE A 3 2.12 -7.51 9.31
C ILE A 3 3.48 -6.83 9.53
N ILE A 4 3.50 -5.77 10.35
CA ILE A 4 4.72 -5.08 10.73
C ILE A 4 5.18 -5.64 12.07
N LYS A 5 6.37 -6.25 12.09
CA LYS A 5 6.88 -6.95 13.28
C LYS A 5 7.51 -6.03 14.32
N LEU A 6 7.86 -4.82 13.95
CA LEU A 6 8.49 -3.87 14.86
C LEU A 6 7.44 -3.19 15.74
N LYS A 7 7.76 -3.01 17.04
CA LYS A 7 6.87 -2.25 17.95
C LYS A 7 6.74 -0.79 17.55
N LYS A 8 7.84 -0.22 17.08
CA LYS A 8 7.90 1.14 16.52
C LYS A 8 8.60 1.05 15.18
N SER A 9 8.04 1.66 14.16
CA SER A 9 8.61 1.60 12.82
C SER A 9 8.39 2.89 12.08
N ILE A 10 9.25 3.12 11.11
CA ILE A 10 9.10 4.18 10.13
C ILE A 10 8.55 3.54 8.87
N ILE A 11 7.52 4.15 8.31
CA ILE A 11 6.89 3.71 7.07
C ILE A 11 7.02 4.84 6.06
N PRO A 12 7.99 4.77 5.15
CA PRO A 12 8.11 5.80 4.11
C PRO A 12 6.87 5.86 3.24
N SER A 13 6.36 7.07 3.02
CA SER A 13 5.32 7.32 2.04
C SER A 13 5.97 7.54 0.70
N CYS A 14 5.83 6.59 -0.20
CA CYS A 14 6.49 6.61 -1.51
C CYS A 14 5.67 7.42 -2.51
N ASP A 15 5.48 8.71 -2.23
CA ASP A 15 4.71 9.63 -3.06
C ASP A 15 5.61 10.23 -4.13
N VAL A 16 6.09 9.38 -5.03
CA VAL A 16 6.96 9.74 -6.14
C VAL A 16 6.23 9.48 -7.46
N ASP A 17 6.72 10.04 -8.55
CA ASP A 17 6.03 10.06 -9.84
C ASP A 17 6.59 9.09 -10.88
N SER A 18 7.60 8.30 -10.52
CA SER A 18 8.17 7.31 -11.44
C SER A 18 8.62 6.05 -10.71
N LEU A 19 8.69 4.94 -11.46
CA LEU A 19 9.20 3.67 -10.92
C LEU A 19 10.69 3.77 -10.59
N GLU A 20 11.46 4.57 -11.33
CA GLU A 20 12.88 4.80 -11.05
C GLU A 20 13.08 5.48 -9.70
N LYS A 21 12.29 6.52 -9.42
CA LYS A 21 12.35 7.21 -8.12
C LYS A 21 11.92 6.30 -6.97
N LEU A 22 10.89 5.48 -7.19
CA LEU A 22 10.47 4.47 -6.22
C LEU A 22 11.60 3.50 -5.94
N GLN A 23 12.24 2.98 -6.97
CA GLN A 23 13.36 2.06 -6.84
C GLN A 23 14.52 2.68 -6.06
N GLU A 24 14.88 3.92 -6.37
CA GLU A 24 15.93 4.65 -5.66
C GLU A 24 15.60 4.82 -4.18
N LEU A 25 14.35 5.20 -3.86
CA LEU A 25 13.91 5.38 -2.49
C LEU A 25 13.99 4.08 -1.70
N VAL A 26 13.49 3.00 -2.26
CA VAL A 26 13.49 1.70 -1.58
C VAL A 26 14.92 1.19 -1.41
N LYS A 27 15.76 1.28 -2.44
CA LYS A 27 17.17 0.88 -2.35
C LYS A 27 17.93 1.66 -1.28
N ALA A 28 17.64 2.94 -1.14
CA ALA A 28 18.32 3.80 -0.17
C ALA A 28 17.91 3.51 1.28
N THR A 29 16.75 2.87 1.51
CA THR A 29 16.16 2.78 2.85
C THR A 29 15.89 1.37 3.36
N TYR A 30 15.74 0.37 2.50
CA TYR A 30 15.25 -0.94 2.91
C TYR A 30 16.15 -1.64 3.96
N SER A 31 17.43 -1.36 3.98
CA SER A 31 18.37 -1.94 4.92
C SER A 31 18.52 -1.13 6.21
N ILE A 32 17.88 0.01 6.30
CA ILE A 32 17.93 0.84 7.51
C ILE A 32 17.08 0.20 8.60
N LYS A 33 17.69 -0.04 9.76
CA LYS A 33 17.00 -0.60 10.92
C LYS A 33 15.87 0.36 11.36
N GLY A 34 14.67 -0.16 11.51
CA GLY A 34 13.50 0.65 11.89
C GLY A 34 12.51 0.89 10.76
N ILE A 35 12.87 0.60 9.50
CA ILE A 35 11.91 0.62 8.40
C ILE A 35 11.04 -0.62 8.51
N GLY A 36 9.72 -0.43 8.67
CA GLY A 36 8.79 -1.54 8.90
C GLY A 36 7.96 -1.94 7.70
N ALA A 37 7.73 -1.01 6.79
CA ALA A 37 6.90 -1.22 5.60
C ALA A 37 7.10 -0.06 4.63
N TYR A 38 6.54 -0.19 3.43
CA TYR A 38 6.46 0.90 2.46
C TYR A 38 5.00 1.18 2.12
N LYS A 39 4.63 2.45 2.10
CA LYS A 39 3.29 2.86 1.70
C LYS A 39 3.35 3.42 0.29
N ILE A 40 2.56 2.86 -0.62
CA ILE A 40 2.41 3.33 -1.99
C ILE A 40 1.02 3.93 -2.18
N GLY A 41 0.91 4.88 -3.07
CA GLY A 41 -0.34 5.59 -3.30
C GLY A 41 -0.76 5.61 -4.76
N PHE A 42 -1.86 6.33 -5.02
CA PHE A 42 -2.45 6.38 -6.35
C PHE A 42 -1.55 7.07 -7.38
N GLU A 43 -0.66 7.95 -6.95
CA GLU A 43 0.28 8.65 -7.85
C GLU A 43 1.12 7.67 -8.68
N LEU A 44 1.49 6.54 -8.07
CA LEU A 44 2.20 5.46 -8.77
C LEU A 44 1.25 4.44 -9.40
N VAL A 45 0.19 4.10 -8.67
CA VAL A 45 -0.67 2.98 -9.06
C VAL A 45 -1.54 3.32 -10.27
N ILE A 46 -2.05 4.55 -10.38
CA ILE A 46 -2.87 4.93 -11.53
C ILE A 46 -2.08 4.90 -12.84
N PRO A 47 -0.91 5.57 -12.95
CA PRO A 47 -0.19 5.54 -14.22
C PRO A 47 0.50 4.21 -14.54
N PHE A 48 1.00 3.49 -13.54
CA PHE A 48 1.82 2.30 -13.78
C PHE A 48 1.13 0.97 -13.50
N GLY A 49 0.04 0.98 -12.76
CA GLY A 49 -0.65 -0.22 -12.32
C GLY A 49 -0.04 -0.81 -11.05
N ILE A 50 -0.89 -1.35 -10.18
CA ILE A 50 -0.48 -1.85 -8.87
C ILE A 50 0.53 -3.01 -8.99
N SER A 51 0.38 -3.86 -9.99
CA SER A 51 1.26 -5.01 -10.19
C SER A 51 2.71 -4.58 -10.45
N LYS A 52 2.93 -3.59 -11.32
CA LYS A 52 4.28 -3.07 -11.61
C LYS A 52 4.89 -2.39 -10.40
N VAL A 53 4.10 -1.61 -9.68
CA VAL A 53 4.57 -0.91 -8.48
C VAL A 53 5.00 -1.92 -7.42
N VAL A 54 4.18 -2.92 -7.16
CA VAL A 54 4.48 -4.00 -6.19
C VAL A 54 5.75 -4.74 -6.61
N LYS A 55 5.88 -5.11 -7.88
CA LYS A 55 7.06 -5.82 -8.38
C LYS A 55 8.34 -4.99 -8.22
N THR A 56 8.26 -3.68 -8.44
CA THR A 56 9.41 -2.79 -8.27
C THR A 56 9.94 -2.86 -6.83
N VAL A 57 9.06 -2.81 -5.86
CA VAL A 57 9.44 -2.92 -4.44
C VAL A 57 9.94 -4.34 -4.11
N ARG A 58 9.21 -5.37 -4.56
CA ARG A 58 9.52 -6.77 -4.25
C ARG A 58 10.84 -7.26 -4.82
N ARG A 59 11.36 -6.64 -5.87
CA ARG A 59 12.70 -6.96 -6.39
C ARG A 59 13.81 -6.59 -5.41
N ILE A 60 13.53 -5.67 -4.49
CA ILE A 60 14.53 -5.14 -3.56
C ILE A 60 14.32 -5.69 -2.15
N THR A 61 13.08 -5.78 -1.68
CA THR A 61 12.77 -6.12 -0.29
C THR A 61 11.48 -6.93 -0.16
N LYS A 62 11.41 -7.73 0.91
CA LYS A 62 10.20 -8.45 1.31
C LYS A 62 9.40 -7.71 2.38
N LEU A 63 9.80 -6.50 2.74
CA LEU A 63 9.05 -5.71 3.70
C LEU A 63 7.61 -5.50 3.24
N PRO A 64 6.65 -5.40 4.17
CA PRO A 64 5.24 -5.22 3.83
C PRO A 64 5.00 -3.98 2.97
N ILE A 65 4.03 -4.09 2.08
CA ILE A 65 3.56 -2.98 1.24
C ILE A 65 2.14 -2.64 1.63
N ILE A 66 1.91 -1.38 1.93
CA ILE A 66 0.59 -0.83 2.29
C ILE A 66 0.13 0.02 1.11
N TYR A 67 -1.08 -0.21 0.62
CA TYR A 67 -1.67 0.63 -0.42
C TYR A 67 -2.63 1.63 0.21
N ASP A 68 -2.37 2.90 -0.09
CA ASP A 68 -3.22 4.01 0.32
C ASP A 68 -3.90 4.60 -0.92
N HIS A 69 -5.19 4.26 -1.11
CA HIS A 69 -5.99 4.76 -2.22
C HIS A 69 -6.66 6.10 -1.87
N GLN A 70 -6.18 6.75 -0.81
CA GLN A 70 -6.80 7.93 -0.25
C GLN A 70 -8.25 7.58 0.13
N LYS A 71 -9.23 8.34 -0.05
CA LYS A 71 -10.60 8.01 0.34
C LYS A 71 -11.42 7.35 -0.76
N ALA A 72 -10.80 7.01 -1.88
CA ALA A 72 -11.52 6.47 -3.02
C ALA A 72 -12.03 5.05 -2.75
N GLY A 73 -13.20 4.73 -3.30
CA GLY A 73 -13.80 3.40 -3.21
C GLY A 73 -14.42 3.05 -1.87
N THR A 74 -14.49 3.99 -0.92
CA THR A 74 -15.02 3.73 0.43
C THR A 74 -16.45 4.22 0.64
N ASP A 75 -17.07 4.79 -0.37
CA ASP A 75 -18.41 5.36 -0.30
C ASP A 75 -19.52 4.36 -0.59
N ILE A 76 -19.22 3.25 -1.24
CA ILE A 76 -20.20 2.23 -1.64
C ILE A 76 -19.71 0.87 -1.14
N PRO A 77 -20.46 0.19 -0.23
CA PRO A 77 -20.05 -1.09 0.33
C PRO A 77 -19.80 -2.17 -0.73
N GLU A 78 -20.59 -2.20 -1.80
CA GLU A 78 -20.48 -3.19 -2.88
C GLU A 78 -19.13 -3.14 -3.60
N MET A 79 -18.42 -2.03 -3.51
CA MET A 79 -17.10 -1.89 -4.11
C MET A 79 -15.99 -2.55 -3.28
N GLY A 80 -16.23 -2.86 -2.01
CA GLY A 80 -15.22 -3.36 -1.10
C GLY A 80 -14.54 -4.62 -1.60
N GLU A 81 -15.30 -5.64 -1.95
CA GLU A 81 -14.75 -6.90 -2.46
C GLU A 81 -13.98 -6.70 -3.76
N LYS A 82 -14.52 -5.91 -4.68
CA LYS A 82 -13.87 -5.60 -5.96
C LYS A 82 -12.55 -4.87 -5.75
N PHE A 83 -12.54 -3.90 -4.83
CA PHE A 83 -11.34 -3.15 -4.49
C PHE A 83 -10.27 -4.07 -3.91
N MET A 84 -10.63 -4.93 -2.97
CA MET A 84 -9.69 -5.86 -2.34
C MET A 84 -9.09 -6.84 -3.36
N LYS A 85 -9.89 -7.31 -4.31
CA LYS A 85 -9.40 -8.15 -5.40
C LYS A 85 -8.43 -7.39 -6.31
N ALA A 86 -8.72 -6.12 -6.59
CA ALA A 86 -7.88 -5.28 -7.43
C ALA A 86 -6.53 -4.96 -6.75
N CYS A 87 -6.48 -4.98 -5.43
CA CYS A 87 -5.28 -4.71 -4.65
C CYS A 87 -4.41 -5.94 -4.41
N LYS A 88 -4.60 -6.99 -5.19
CA LYS A 88 -3.81 -8.22 -5.05
C LYS A 88 -2.31 -7.93 -5.13
N GLY A 89 -1.56 -8.47 -4.19
CA GLY A 89 -0.10 -8.31 -4.13
C GLY A 89 0.39 -7.37 -3.03
N VAL A 90 -0.47 -6.51 -2.50
CA VAL A 90 -0.12 -5.70 -1.33
C VAL A 90 -0.46 -6.47 -0.04
N ASP A 91 0.17 -6.08 1.05
CA ASP A 91 -0.02 -6.75 2.35
C ASP A 91 -1.11 -6.08 3.18
N ALA A 92 -1.40 -4.82 2.92
CA ALA A 92 -2.44 -4.08 3.63
C ALA A 92 -2.97 -2.95 2.76
N VAL A 93 -4.19 -2.51 3.04
CA VAL A 93 -4.80 -1.33 2.43
C VAL A 93 -5.32 -0.43 3.54
N ILE A 94 -5.39 0.87 3.28
CA ILE A 94 -5.95 1.82 4.21
C ILE A 94 -7.41 2.05 3.87
N LEU A 95 -8.27 1.87 4.85
CA LEU A 95 -9.72 2.07 4.75
C LEU A 95 -10.12 3.34 5.50
N PHE A 96 -10.96 4.15 4.87
CA PHE A 96 -11.61 5.30 5.51
C PHE A 96 -13.08 4.96 5.71
N PRO A 97 -13.55 4.63 6.93
CA PRO A 97 -14.90 4.12 7.16
C PRO A 97 -15.97 5.21 7.28
N GLN A 98 -15.80 6.35 6.64
CA GLN A 98 -16.73 7.47 6.74
C GLN A 98 -18.11 7.16 6.13
N ALA A 99 -18.23 6.15 5.29
CA ALA A 99 -19.51 5.74 4.69
C ALA A 99 -20.31 4.77 5.56
N GLY A 100 -19.78 4.39 6.73
CA GLY A 100 -20.49 3.56 7.70
C GLY A 100 -19.96 2.13 7.81
N PRO A 101 -20.54 1.35 8.75
CA PRO A 101 -20.02 0.03 9.08
C PRO A 101 -20.16 -1.00 7.96
N GLU A 102 -21.15 -0.85 7.07
CA GLU A 102 -21.32 -1.76 5.94
C GLU A 102 -20.11 -1.71 5.00
N THR A 103 -19.56 -0.52 4.77
CA THR A 103 -18.35 -0.36 3.97
C THR A 103 -17.17 -1.05 4.63
N GLU A 104 -17.00 -0.86 5.92
CA GLU A 104 -15.92 -1.50 6.69
C GLU A 104 -16.00 -3.02 6.58
N VAL A 105 -17.18 -3.59 6.80
CA VAL A 105 -17.41 -5.04 6.72
C VAL A 105 -17.13 -5.55 5.31
N ALA A 106 -17.52 -4.82 4.27
CA ALA A 106 -17.31 -5.23 2.88
C ALA A 106 -15.83 -5.28 2.48
N TRP A 107 -14.98 -4.50 3.18
CA TRP A 107 -13.54 -4.48 2.90
C TRP A 107 -12.77 -5.58 3.64
N ILE A 108 -13.33 -6.10 4.71
CA ILE A 108 -12.70 -7.15 5.53
C ILE A 108 -12.93 -8.54 4.90
#